data_4617fba0764bff522f577e48fc8479d1
#
_entry.id   4617fba0764bff522f577e48fc8479d1
#
_cell.length_a   1.000
_cell.length_b   1.000
_cell.length_c   1.000
_cell.angle_alpha   90.00
_cell.angle_beta   90.00
_cell.angle_gamma   90.00
#
_symmetry.space_group_name_H-M   'P 1'
#
loop_
_entity.id
_entity.type
_entity.pdbx_description
1 polymer ?
#
loop_
_entity_poly.entity_id
_entity_poly.type
_entity_poly.pdbx_seq_one_letter_code
_entity_poly.pdbx_strand_id
1 'polypeptide(L)'
;MLTLLFRKMRSTRWMVLCLFIGFLLAAGMMSTVPIYMDSSLQRILIKDMQAYQQETGEYPGEYVVTKSVPIKADNAQRRSAVQEMTELVDDRTSRIDMPQANKKIIIYDDYMYLTTGKTARVKVIGMTGLEDHVTFIEGGMYAPGQQPDGTFQVICNEECLKTLGISCGCLLYTSPSPRD
;
A
#
# COMPACT_ATOMS: atom_id res chain seq x y z
N MET A 1 48.41 29.42 36.21
CA MET A 1 48.14 29.82 34.80
C MET A 1 46.71 30.26 34.56
N LEU A 2 45.71 29.55 35.01
CA LEU A 2 44.28 29.90 34.84
C LEU A 2 43.89 31.27 35.42
N THR A 3 44.42 31.63 36.59
CA THR A 3 44.15 32.92 37.25
C THR A 3 44.68 34.12 36.48
N LEU A 4 45.82 33.99 35.80
CA LEU A 4 46.35 35.02 34.92
C LEU A 4 45.53 35.22 33.65
N LEU A 5 45.02 34.14 33.08
CA LEU A 5 44.08 34.15 31.94
C LEU A 5 42.78 34.86 32.32
N PHE A 6 42.20 34.54 33.47
CA PHE A 6 40.97 35.19 33.97
C PHE A 6 41.16 36.69 34.21
N ARG A 7 42.31 37.10 34.77
CA ARG A 7 42.61 38.48 35.00
C ARG A 7 42.81 39.27 33.71
N LYS A 8 43.39 38.66 32.67
CA LYS A 8 43.59 39.25 31.36
C LYS A 8 42.23 39.32 30.58
N MET A 9 41.39 38.29 30.69
CA MET A 9 40.02 38.29 30.12
C MET A 9 39.17 39.43 30.72
N ARG A 10 39.32 39.73 31.99
CA ARG A 10 38.55 40.80 32.64
C ARG A 10 39.02 42.21 32.20
N SER A 11 40.26 42.35 31.76
CA SER A 11 40.80 43.62 31.22
C SER A 11 40.33 43.89 29.79
N THR A 12 40.02 42.82 28.99
CA THR A 12 39.60 42.92 27.58
C THR A 12 38.18 42.41 27.39
N ARG A 13 37.27 42.83 28.29
CA ARG A 13 35.85 42.35 28.31
C ARG A 13 35.17 42.43 26.98
N TRP A 14 35.34 43.53 26.25
CA TRP A 14 34.70 43.75 24.94
C TRP A 14 35.18 42.74 23.88
N MET A 15 36.47 42.45 23.85
CA MET A 15 37.04 41.54 22.88
C MET A 15 36.59 40.10 23.14
N VAL A 16 36.52 39.68 24.42
CA VAL A 16 35.99 38.36 24.80
C VAL A 16 34.52 38.23 24.48
N LEU A 17 33.72 39.28 24.71
CA LEU A 17 32.30 39.32 24.42
C LEU A 17 32.05 39.24 22.91
N CYS A 18 32.77 39.96 22.09
CA CYS A 18 32.68 39.88 20.63
C CYS A 18 33.06 38.48 20.11
N LEU A 19 34.08 37.87 20.66
CA LEU A 19 34.51 36.52 20.29
C LEU A 19 33.45 35.46 20.69
N PHE A 20 32.86 35.64 21.87
CA PHE A 20 31.77 34.76 22.34
C PHE A 20 30.50 34.89 21.46
N ILE A 21 30.11 36.10 21.09
CA ILE A 21 28.99 36.36 20.19
C ILE A 21 29.29 35.77 18.81
N GLY A 22 30.48 35.96 18.27
CA GLY A 22 30.91 35.37 17.01
C GLY A 22 30.85 33.86 17.00
N PHE A 23 31.30 33.22 18.10
CA PHE A 23 31.22 31.77 18.24
C PHE A 23 29.77 31.27 18.37
N LEU A 24 28.93 31.98 19.13
CA LEU A 24 27.49 31.68 19.24
C LEU A 24 26.79 31.76 17.89
N LEU A 25 27.05 32.80 17.09
CA LEU A 25 26.50 32.96 15.76
C LEU A 25 26.97 31.85 14.80
N ALA A 26 28.28 31.56 14.85
CA ALA A 26 28.84 30.48 14.03
C ALA A 26 28.24 29.10 14.39
N ALA A 27 28.14 28.80 15.69
CA ALA A 27 27.51 27.56 16.16
C ALA A 27 26.02 27.50 15.81
N GLY A 28 25.31 28.63 15.91
CA GLY A 28 23.92 28.75 15.49
C GLY A 28 23.73 28.48 14.00
N MET A 29 24.54 29.06 13.14
CA MET A 29 24.50 28.83 11.71
C MET A 29 24.79 27.36 11.34
N MET A 30 25.80 26.75 11.99
CA MET A 30 26.14 25.34 11.75
C MET A 30 25.04 24.39 12.17
N SER A 31 24.29 24.71 13.22
CA SER A 31 23.17 23.84 13.66
C SER A 31 21.90 24.04 12.88
N THR A 32 21.64 25.22 12.35
CA THR A 32 20.39 25.50 11.60
C THR A 32 20.37 24.85 10.24
N VAL A 33 21.52 24.73 9.56
CA VAL A 33 21.60 24.15 8.22
C VAL A 33 21.09 22.71 8.18
N PRO A 34 21.59 21.76 9.00
CA PRO A 34 21.09 20.36 8.94
C PRO A 34 19.63 20.25 9.33
N ILE A 35 19.16 21.01 10.34
CA ILE A 35 17.74 20.96 10.76
C ILE A 35 16.83 21.49 9.65
N TYR A 36 17.23 22.58 8.99
CA TYR A 36 16.47 23.14 7.89
C TYR A 36 16.44 22.21 6.67
N MET A 37 17.58 21.60 6.33
CA MET A 37 17.66 20.65 5.22
C MET A 37 16.78 19.43 5.46
N ASP A 38 16.81 18.84 6.65
CA ASP A 38 16.00 17.68 6.98
C ASP A 38 14.51 18.00 6.89
N SER A 39 14.07 19.09 7.52
CA SER A 39 12.67 19.54 7.47
C SER A 39 12.19 19.90 6.06
N SER A 40 13.07 20.50 5.24
CA SER A 40 12.74 20.85 3.86
C SER A 40 12.66 19.61 2.97
N LEU A 41 13.58 18.67 3.12
CA LEU A 41 13.58 17.40 2.37
C LEU A 41 12.33 16.58 2.69
N GLN A 42 11.95 16.49 3.97
CA GLN A 42 10.71 15.78 4.35
C GLN A 42 9.46 16.42 3.73
N ARG A 43 9.36 17.75 3.73
CA ARG A 43 8.22 18.45 3.12
C ARG A 43 8.17 18.27 1.60
N ILE A 44 9.32 18.35 0.94
CA ILE A 44 9.41 18.10 -0.51
C ILE A 44 9.00 16.66 -0.82
N LEU A 45 9.55 15.70 -0.07
CA LEU A 45 9.22 14.27 -0.25
C LEU A 45 7.73 13.99 -0.09
N ILE A 46 7.10 14.52 0.98
CA ILE A 46 5.66 14.35 1.20
C ILE A 46 4.86 14.98 0.04
N LYS A 47 5.25 16.17 -0.41
CA LYS A 47 4.56 16.84 -1.50
C LYS A 47 4.71 16.11 -2.83
N ASP A 48 5.90 15.60 -3.12
CA ASP A 48 6.16 14.84 -4.34
C ASP A 48 5.43 13.49 -4.32
N MET A 49 5.37 12.82 -3.17
CA MET A 49 4.59 11.59 -3.01
C MET A 49 3.09 11.84 -3.19
N GLN A 50 2.56 12.92 -2.65
CA GLN A 50 1.15 13.30 -2.84
C GLN A 50 0.85 13.66 -4.30
N ALA A 51 1.75 14.38 -4.96
CA ALA A 51 1.61 14.71 -6.37
C ALA A 51 1.64 13.45 -7.24
N TYR A 52 2.57 12.53 -6.98
CA TYR A 52 2.64 11.23 -7.66
C TYR A 52 1.34 10.43 -7.50
N GLN A 53 0.81 10.34 -6.28
CA GLN A 53 -0.46 9.64 -6.02
C GLN A 53 -1.65 10.29 -6.76
N GLN A 54 -1.68 11.63 -6.85
CA GLN A 54 -2.73 12.33 -7.58
C GLN A 54 -2.62 12.15 -9.10
N GLU A 55 -1.42 12.08 -9.63
CA GLU A 55 -1.16 11.95 -11.07
C GLU A 55 -1.34 10.52 -11.57
N THR A 56 -0.82 9.54 -10.82
CA THR A 56 -0.83 8.11 -11.24
C THR A 56 -1.99 7.33 -10.67
N GLY A 57 -2.59 7.76 -9.56
CA GLY A 57 -3.55 6.99 -8.78
C GLY A 57 -2.92 5.83 -7.98
N GLU A 58 -1.61 5.65 -8.07
CA GLU A 58 -0.87 4.61 -7.36
C GLU A 58 -0.34 5.12 -6.02
N TYR A 59 -0.25 4.24 -5.04
CA TYR A 59 0.24 4.61 -3.72
C TYR A 59 1.77 4.66 -3.73
N PRO A 60 2.42 5.79 -3.42
CA PRO A 60 3.87 5.86 -3.36
C PRO A 60 4.39 4.95 -2.24
N GLY A 61 5.35 4.09 -2.59
CA GLY A 61 5.87 3.07 -1.68
C GLY A 61 5.11 1.75 -1.70
N GLU A 62 4.20 1.56 -2.65
CA GLU A 62 3.58 0.26 -2.87
C GLU A 62 4.63 -0.77 -3.34
N TYR A 63 4.66 -1.92 -2.67
CA TYR A 63 5.49 -3.05 -3.05
C TYR A 63 4.61 -4.18 -3.54
N VAL A 64 4.62 -4.42 -4.83
CA VAL A 64 3.80 -5.45 -5.47
C VAL A 64 4.65 -6.65 -5.85
N VAL A 65 4.23 -7.83 -5.43
CA VAL A 65 4.85 -9.10 -5.84
C VAL A 65 3.79 -9.95 -6.53
N THR A 66 4.08 -10.39 -7.73
CA THR A 66 3.16 -11.18 -8.54
C THR A 66 3.74 -12.56 -8.82
N LYS A 67 2.94 -13.60 -8.62
CA LYS A 67 3.29 -14.99 -8.98
C LYS A 67 2.16 -15.58 -9.81
N SER A 68 2.52 -16.10 -10.98
CA SER A 68 1.59 -16.84 -11.82
C SER A 68 1.62 -18.32 -11.44
N VAL A 69 0.44 -18.91 -11.29
CA VAL A 69 0.26 -20.34 -11.03
C VAL A 69 -0.32 -20.98 -12.28
N PRO A 70 0.13 -22.16 -12.70
CA PRO A 70 -0.42 -22.85 -13.86
C PRO A 70 -1.93 -23.08 -13.71
N ILE A 71 -2.68 -22.93 -14.80
CA ILE A 71 -4.14 -23.11 -14.82
C ILE A 71 -4.54 -24.52 -14.33
N LYS A 72 -3.73 -25.54 -14.68
CA LYS A 72 -3.94 -26.93 -14.27
C LYS A 72 -3.44 -27.27 -12.86
N ALA A 73 -2.95 -26.27 -12.09
CA ALA A 73 -2.51 -26.50 -10.72
C ALA A 73 -3.68 -26.92 -9.83
N ASP A 74 -3.43 -27.90 -8.99
CA ASP A 74 -4.40 -28.35 -8.00
C ASP A 74 -4.56 -27.32 -6.84
N ASN A 75 -5.56 -27.53 -6.01
CA ASN A 75 -5.85 -26.62 -4.90
C ASN A 75 -4.70 -26.58 -3.85
N ALA A 76 -3.94 -27.66 -3.71
CA ALA A 76 -2.81 -27.69 -2.79
C ALA A 76 -1.66 -26.83 -3.31
N GLN A 77 -1.35 -26.92 -4.60
CA GLN A 77 -0.35 -26.08 -5.27
C GLN A 77 -0.72 -24.60 -5.25
N ARG A 78 -2.02 -24.28 -5.45
CA ARG A 78 -2.51 -22.89 -5.35
C ARG A 78 -2.34 -22.33 -3.93
N ARG A 79 -2.68 -23.11 -2.91
CA ARG A 79 -2.50 -22.70 -1.50
C ARG A 79 -1.03 -22.53 -1.14
N SER A 80 -0.17 -23.47 -1.53
CA SER A 80 1.27 -23.35 -1.27
C SER A 80 1.89 -22.14 -1.95
N ALA A 81 1.43 -21.79 -3.16
CA ALA A 81 1.87 -20.59 -3.86
C ALA A 81 1.50 -19.31 -3.10
N VAL A 82 0.28 -19.22 -2.57
CA VAL A 82 -0.17 -18.08 -1.75
C VAL A 82 0.65 -17.97 -0.46
N GLN A 83 0.89 -19.11 0.21
CA GLN A 83 1.68 -19.15 1.44
C GLN A 83 3.13 -18.72 1.18
N GLU A 84 3.79 -19.27 0.17
CA GLU A 84 5.15 -18.92 -0.22
C GLU A 84 5.29 -17.42 -0.53
N MET A 85 4.32 -16.86 -1.24
CA MET A 85 4.30 -15.43 -1.54
C MET A 85 4.12 -14.57 -0.28
N THR A 86 3.25 -15.03 0.63
CA THR A 86 3.02 -14.34 1.89
C THR A 86 4.28 -14.31 2.74
N GLU A 87 4.95 -15.45 2.88
CA GLU A 87 6.20 -15.56 3.62
C GLU A 87 7.33 -14.72 3.00
N LEU A 88 7.43 -14.71 1.65
CA LEU A 88 8.40 -13.90 0.94
C LEU A 88 8.18 -12.39 1.16
N VAL A 89 6.94 -11.94 1.10
CA VAL A 89 6.61 -10.53 1.36
C VAL A 89 6.93 -10.18 2.81
N ASP A 90 6.58 -11.03 3.77
CA ASP A 90 6.84 -10.80 5.19
C ASP A 90 8.35 -10.79 5.49
N ASP A 91 9.15 -11.68 4.88
CA ASP A 91 10.62 -11.66 5.00
C ASP A 91 11.21 -10.37 4.41
N ARG A 92 10.74 -9.93 3.27
CA ARG A 92 11.26 -8.72 2.63
C ARG A 92 10.86 -7.45 3.38
N THR A 93 9.61 -7.35 3.79
CA THR A 93 9.11 -6.17 4.53
C THR A 93 9.71 -6.07 5.93
N SER A 94 9.98 -7.20 6.60
CA SER A 94 10.65 -7.19 7.91
C SER A 94 12.09 -6.62 7.88
N ARG A 95 12.73 -6.62 6.72
CA ARG A 95 14.08 -6.05 6.52
C ARG A 95 14.05 -4.54 6.26
N ILE A 96 12.89 -3.98 6.01
CA ILE A 96 12.70 -2.56 5.78
C ILE A 96 12.26 -1.95 7.11
N ASP A 97 13.06 -1.05 7.66
CA ASP A 97 12.74 -0.36 8.91
C ASP A 97 11.69 0.75 8.67
N MET A 98 10.53 0.32 8.16
CA MET A 98 9.38 1.19 7.94
C MET A 98 8.11 0.50 8.40
N PRO A 99 7.17 1.23 9.04
CA PRO A 99 5.90 0.66 9.44
C PRO A 99 5.08 0.26 8.22
N GLN A 100 4.60 -0.97 8.21
CA GLN A 100 3.68 -1.45 7.18
C GLN A 100 2.28 -0.86 7.43
N ALA A 101 1.79 -0.06 6.51
CA ALA A 101 0.47 0.58 6.61
C ALA A 101 -0.66 -0.41 6.29
N ASN A 102 -0.49 -1.22 5.25
CA ASN A 102 -1.49 -2.19 4.82
C ASN A 102 -0.84 -3.35 4.05
N LYS A 103 -1.46 -4.52 4.09
CA LYS A 103 -1.08 -5.70 3.33
C LYS A 103 -2.33 -6.28 2.68
N LYS A 104 -2.32 -6.37 1.36
CA LYS A 104 -3.42 -6.96 0.59
C LYS A 104 -2.92 -8.15 -0.20
N ILE A 105 -3.70 -9.22 -0.18
CA ILE A 105 -3.51 -10.38 -1.04
C ILE A 105 -4.63 -10.36 -2.06
N ILE A 106 -4.28 -10.31 -3.33
CA ILE A 106 -5.23 -10.31 -4.42
C ILE A 106 -4.98 -11.56 -5.25
N ILE A 107 -6.00 -12.38 -5.39
CA ILE A 107 -5.98 -13.61 -6.19
C ILE A 107 -6.85 -13.37 -7.41
N TYR A 108 -6.26 -13.49 -8.59
CA TYR A 108 -6.97 -13.42 -9.85
C TYR A 108 -7.18 -14.81 -10.39
N ASP A 109 -8.41 -15.12 -10.78
CA ASP A 109 -8.68 -16.30 -11.61
C ASP A 109 -8.65 -15.93 -13.10
N ASP A 110 -8.66 -16.93 -13.96
CA ASP A 110 -8.77 -16.69 -15.39
C ASP A 110 -10.18 -16.17 -15.74
N TYR A 111 -10.33 -15.69 -16.94
CA TYR A 111 -11.62 -15.17 -17.39
C TYR A 111 -12.64 -16.29 -17.51
N MET A 112 -13.81 -16.06 -16.96
CA MET A 112 -15.00 -16.90 -17.15
C MET A 112 -15.95 -16.26 -18.14
N TYR A 113 -16.67 -17.09 -18.88
CA TYR A 113 -17.73 -16.65 -19.76
C TYR A 113 -19.06 -16.88 -19.07
N LEU A 114 -19.80 -15.79 -18.85
CA LEU A 114 -21.16 -15.83 -18.32
C LEU A 114 -22.14 -15.68 -19.50
N THR A 115 -23.11 -16.57 -19.56
CA THR A 115 -24.16 -16.53 -20.57
C THR A 115 -25.51 -16.22 -19.91
N THR A 116 -25.86 -14.93 -19.87
CA THR A 116 -27.12 -14.41 -19.33
C THR A 116 -27.90 -13.67 -20.41
N GLY A 117 -28.09 -14.33 -21.57
CA GLY A 117 -28.67 -13.69 -22.77
C GLY A 117 -27.64 -12.99 -23.66
N LYS A 118 -26.60 -12.43 -23.09
CA LYS A 118 -25.37 -11.96 -23.78
C LYS A 118 -24.17 -12.66 -23.18
N THR A 119 -23.26 -13.13 -24.02
CA THR A 119 -22.02 -13.70 -23.54
C THR A 119 -21.08 -12.57 -23.09
N ALA A 120 -20.79 -12.52 -21.81
CA ALA A 120 -19.86 -11.54 -21.24
C ALA A 120 -18.67 -12.25 -20.63
N ARG A 121 -17.50 -11.63 -20.78
CA ARG A 121 -16.25 -12.10 -20.20
C ARG A 121 -16.07 -11.44 -18.84
N VAL A 122 -16.02 -12.21 -17.77
CA VAL A 122 -15.85 -11.74 -16.41
C VAL A 122 -14.61 -12.34 -15.77
N LYS A 123 -14.05 -11.62 -14.83
CA LYS A 123 -12.92 -12.04 -14.02
C LYS A 123 -13.35 -12.04 -12.55
N VAL A 124 -13.15 -13.17 -11.88
CA VAL A 124 -13.39 -13.27 -10.44
C VAL A 124 -12.08 -12.94 -9.72
N ILE A 125 -12.19 -12.10 -8.72
CA ILE A 125 -11.05 -11.62 -7.94
C ILE A 125 -11.35 -11.90 -6.47
N GLY A 126 -10.42 -12.60 -5.80
CA GLY A 126 -10.42 -12.72 -4.35
C GLY A 126 -9.48 -11.69 -3.75
N MET A 127 -9.93 -10.95 -2.75
CA MET A 127 -9.12 -9.94 -2.07
C MET A 127 -9.34 -10.01 -0.57
N THR A 128 -8.25 -9.87 0.21
CA THR A 128 -8.34 -9.74 1.67
C THR A 128 -8.67 -8.32 2.09
N GLY A 129 -9.42 -8.16 3.20
CA GLY A 129 -9.80 -6.83 3.72
C GLY A 129 -10.78 -6.06 2.84
N LEU A 130 -11.58 -6.77 2.03
CA LEU A 130 -12.53 -6.13 1.14
C LEU A 130 -13.63 -5.38 1.91
N GLU A 131 -14.05 -5.89 3.06
CA GLU A 131 -15.06 -5.32 3.95
C GLU A 131 -14.78 -3.88 4.36
N ASP A 132 -13.53 -3.53 4.54
CA ASP A 132 -13.10 -2.19 4.97
C ASP A 132 -13.09 -1.16 3.83
N HIS A 133 -13.26 -1.62 2.59
CA HIS A 133 -13.06 -0.80 1.39
C HIS A 133 -14.26 -0.73 0.46
N VAL A 134 -15.37 -1.36 0.83
CA VAL A 134 -16.60 -1.38 0.01
C VAL A 134 -17.78 -0.78 0.78
N THR A 135 -18.64 -0.10 0.04
CA THR A 135 -19.94 0.36 0.52
C THR A 135 -21.02 -0.38 -0.25
N PHE A 136 -21.90 -1.09 0.47
CA PHE A 136 -22.98 -1.84 -0.16
C PHE A 136 -24.12 -0.89 -0.50
N ILE A 137 -24.55 -0.93 -1.77
CA ILE A 137 -25.76 -0.24 -2.23
C ILE A 137 -26.96 -1.15 -2.01
N GLU A 138 -26.77 -2.44 -2.23
CA GLU A 138 -27.79 -3.48 -2.06
C GLU A 138 -27.11 -4.77 -1.61
N GLY A 139 -27.78 -5.57 -0.76
CA GLY A 139 -27.23 -6.81 -0.23
C GLY A 139 -26.26 -6.61 0.92
N GLY A 140 -25.19 -7.40 0.96
CA GLY A 140 -24.19 -7.38 2.03
C GLY A 140 -22.96 -8.20 1.69
N MET A 141 -22.09 -8.40 2.67
CA MET A 141 -20.86 -9.19 2.51
C MET A 141 -21.20 -10.65 2.22
N TYR A 142 -20.45 -11.25 1.30
CA TYR A 142 -20.62 -12.66 0.95
C TYR A 142 -20.19 -13.58 2.10
N ALA A 143 -20.87 -14.71 2.25
CA ALA A 143 -20.41 -15.76 3.15
C ALA A 143 -19.22 -16.49 2.52
N PRO A 144 -18.13 -16.72 3.28
CA PRO A 144 -16.94 -17.39 2.73
C PRO A 144 -17.22 -18.85 2.40
N GLY A 145 -16.67 -19.30 1.27
CA GLY A 145 -16.73 -20.67 0.83
C GLY A 145 -17.99 -21.04 0.04
N GLN A 146 -18.09 -22.34 -0.27
CA GLN A 146 -19.23 -22.89 -1.00
C GLN A 146 -20.43 -23.04 -0.06
N GLN A 147 -21.59 -22.58 -0.50
CA GLN A 147 -22.84 -22.74 0.22
C GLN A 147 -23.33 -24.21 0.15
N PRO A 148 -24.23 -24.64 1.05
CA PRO A 148 -24.75 -26.02 1.06
C PRO A 148 -25.45 -26.44 -0.24
N ASP A 149 -25.97 -25.49 -1.01
CA ASP A 149 -26.59 -25.67 -2.32
C ASP A 149 -25.56 -25.75 -3.48
N GLY A 150 -24.27 -25.70 -3.17
CA GLY A 150 -23.19 -25.73 -4.16
C GLY A 150 -22.84 -24.40 -4.79
N THR A 151 -23.51 -23.31 -4.44
CA THR A 151 -23.26 -21.98 -4.98
C THR A 151 -22.12 -21.25 -4.26
N PHE A 152 -21.54 -20.23 -4.91
CA PHE A 152 -20.64 -19.26 -4.32
C PHE A 152 -21.26 -17.88 -4.39
N GLN A 153 -21.24 -17.18 -3.28
CA GLN A 153 -21.66 -15.79 -3.24
C GLN A 153 -20.53 -14.88 -3.72
N VAL A 154 -20.85 -13.92 -4.55
CA VAL A 154 -19.89 -12.94 -5.07
C VAL A 154 -20.45 -11.52 -4.94
N ILE A 155 -19.56 -10.55 -4.81
CA ILE A 155 -19.91 -9.14 -4.85
C ILE A 155 -19.62 -8.62 -6.26
N CYS A 156 -20.49 -7.80 -6.77
CA CYS A 156 -20.36 -7.20 -8.08
C CYS A 156 -20.53 -5.68 -7.97
N ASN A 157 -19.77 -4.91 -8.76
CA ASN A 157 -19.99 -3.47 -8.82
C ASN A 157 -21.21 -3.14 -9.70
N GLU A 158 -21.76 -1.95 -9.52
CA GLU A 158 -22.95 -1.49 -10.25
C GLU A 158 -22.75 -1.52 -11.77
N GLU A 159 -21.57 -1.18 -12.25
CA GLU A 159 -21.24 -1.19 -13.68
C GLU A 159 -21.26 -2.60 -14.26
N CYS A 160 -20.76 -3.59 -13.51
CA CYS A 160 -20.81 -4.99 -13.89
C CYS A 160 -22.26 -5.50 -13.98
N LEU A 161 -23.11 -5.16 -13.00
CA LEU A 161 -24.54 -5.51 -13.03
C LEU A 161 -25.24 -4.93 -14.26
N LYS A 162 -24.99 -3.66 -14.58
CA LYS A 162 -25.53 -2.99 -15.77
C LYS A 162 -25.03 -3.64 -17.06
N THR A 163 -23.76 -3.96 -17.15
CA THR A 163 -23.14 -4.58 -18.33
C THR A 163 -23.67 -5.98 -18.58
N LEU A 164 -23.83 -6.75 -17.51
CA LEU A 164 -24.38 -8.11 -17.58
C LEU A 164 -25.91 -8.14 -17.72
N GLY A 165 -26.59 -7.03 -17.41
CA GLY A 165 -28.06 -6.96 -17.41
C GLY A 165 -28.70 -7.85 -16.33
N ILE A 166 -28.06 -7.96 -15.17
CA ILE A 166 -28.48 -8.77 -14.02
C ILE A 166 -28.81 -7.91 -12.82
N SER A 167 -29.60 -8.44 -11.90
CA SER A 167 -29.93 -7.81 -10.62
C SER A 167 -29.24 -8.51 -9.46
N CYS A 168 -29.19 -7.86 -8.30
CA CYS A 168 -28.72 -8.48 -7.07
C CYS A 168 -29.53 -9.75 -6.75
N GLY A 169 -28.86 -10.79 -6.27
CA GLY A 169 -29.47 -12.10 -5.98
C GLY A 169 -29.67 -13.03 -7.19
N CYS A 170 -29.26 -12.64 -8.40
CA CYS A 170 -29.30 -13.52 -9.55
C CYS A 170 -28.30 -14.67 -9.44
N LEU A 171 -28.75 -15.90 -9.83
CA LEU A 171 -27.85 -17.03 -10.01
C LEU A 171 -27.16 -16.93 -11.37
N LEU A 172 -25.84 -17.01 -11.32
CA LEU A 172 -25.00 -17.01 -12.52
C LEU A 172 -24.44 -18.40 -12.74
N TYR A 173 -24.55 -18.88 -13.98
CA TYR A 173 -24.00 -20.17 -14.38
C TYR A 173 -22.75 -19.94 -15.20
N THR A 174 -21.65 -20.57 -14.81
CA THR A 174 -20.42 -20.58 -15.60
C THR A 174 -20.56 -21.62 -16.71
N SER A 175 -20.35 -21.21 -17.95
CA SER A 175 -20.21 -22.16 -19.04
C SER A 175 -18.80 -22.75 -19.01
N PRO A 176 -18.63 -24.07 -19.27
CA PRO A 176 -17.30 -24.64 -19.43
C PRO A 176 -16.56 -23.92 -20.54
N SER A 177 -15.25 -23.74 -20.32
CA SER A 177 -14.40 -23.08 -21.31
C SER A 177 -14.43 -23.81 -22.64
N PRO A 178 -14.54 -23.12 -23.78
CA PRO A 178 -14.47 -23.77 -25.10
C PRO A 178 -13.13 -24.46 -25.42
N ARG A 179 -12.20 -24.48 -24.44
CA ARG A 179 -10.85 -25.06 -24.56
C ARG A 179 -10.66 -26.37 -23.80
N ASP A 180 -11.69 -26.90 -23.17
CA ASP A 180 -11.68 -28.24 -22.52
C ASP A 180 -12.06 -29.35 -23.47
#